data_dbc4e847a1a9617fc023e2b2d90bb5c2
#
_entry.id   dbc4e847a1a9617fc023e2b2d90bb5c2
#
_cell.length_a   1.000
_cell.length_b   1.000
_cell.length_c   1.000
_cell.angle_alpha   90.00
_cell.angle_beta   90.00
_cell.angle_gamma   90.00
#
_symmetry.space_group_name_H-M   'P 1'
#
loop_
_entity.id
_entity.type
_entity.pdbx_description
1 polymer ?
#
loop_
_entity_poly.entity_id
_entity_poly.type
_entity_poly.pdbx_seq_one_letter_code
_entity_poly.pdbx_strand_id
1 'polypeptide(L)'
;MNLTRRRGAVLGAICALALMVSACSNETSGDDGGASSGPRTEPSLSFVGPGGETPTAADQLSLTPEEQQKVKDGNFSAAFVWHEGSALTKAVESGVRKEFDQLGIKVLASTSAEFDAARQANNLQTVLALKPDLIVTIAVDPTAAAAAFKPAVDAGVKLVVMTTPPKGYKAGEQIVGIVTADLTAFGKANAEMLGKALGGKGKVGYIYHDADFWFTNQRDKAFKDWLNFLYPDIKIVEETGFSDPARTEDIATAMLTRHSDLNGVYVAWATAAEGVLAATRQQGRTDVKIVTNDLEANLAADLVKGGNIAGIVANGSTRLGQSLGIVSAYGLLGKKAPELVVGSPMAATKENIAEAWRDDYGQEPPAEVRAN
;
A
#
# COMPACT_ATOMS: atom_id res chain seq x y z
N MET A 1 57.41 31.23 22.23
CA MET A 1 58.43 32.22 21.84
C MET A 1 57.88 32.96 20.63
N ASN A 2 57.57 34.26 20.85
CA ASN A 2 57.34 35.38 19.91
C ASN A 2 56.29 35.28 18.84
N LEU A 3 55.14 35.94 18.92
CA LEU A 3 54.81 37.39 18.85
C LEU A 3 55.25 38.08 17.56
N THR A 4 54.23 38.56 16.75
CA THR A 4 54.04 39.97 16.30
C THR A 4 52.96 39.94 15.19
N ARG A 5 51.79 40.54 15.34
CA ARG A 5 51.29 41.94 15.32
C ARG A 5 51.68 42.75 14.07
N ARG A 6 50.61 43.16 13.30
CA ARG A 6 50.33 44.56 12.84
C ARG A 6 49.17 44.47 11.78
N ARG A 7 48.01 45.05 11.96
CA ARG A 7 47.53 46.48 12.00
C ARG A 7 47.54 47.17 10.62
N GLY A 8 46.38 47.71 10.26
CA GLY A 8 46.09 48.81 9.35
C GLY A 8 44.70 48.60 8.72
N ALA A 9 43.59 49.19 9.10
CA ALA A 9 43.07 50.56 9.07
C ALA A 9 42.98 51.10 7.61
N VAL A 10 41.93 51.72 7.02
CA VAL A 10 40.95 52.70 7.48
C VAL A 10 40.00 53.05 6.30
N LEU A 11 38.77 53.40 6.62
CA LEU A 11 37.79 54.36 6.07
C LEU A 11 37.10 54.19 4.67
N GLY A 12 35.79 54.42 4.72
CA GLY A 12 34.94 54.91 3.62
C GLY A 12 33.47 54.87 4.01
N ALA A 13 32.97 55.85 4.75
CA ALA A 13 31.57 56.08 5.04
C ALA A 13 30.88 56.89 3.94
N ILE A 14 29.63 56.57 3.58
CA ILE A 14 28.66 57.54 3.09
C ILE A 14 27.25 57.14 3.58
N CYS A 15 26.63 58.10 4.30
CA CYS A 15 25.26 58.09 4.79
C CYS A 15 24.25 58.35 3.67
N ALA A 16 23.10 57.73 3.76
CA ALA A 16 21.87 58.32 3.24
C ALA A 16 20.71 58.03 4.19
N LEU A 17 20.23 59.08 4.82
CA LEU A 17 19.04 59.20 5.66
C LEU A 17 17.78 59.15 4.75
N ALA A 18 16.74 58.39 5.18
CA ALA A 18 15.37 58.69 4.77
C ALA A 18 14.40 58.25 5.88
N LEU A 19 13.84 59.21 6.46
CA LEU A 19 12.71 59.54 7.31
C LEU A 19 11.68 58.45 7.62
N MET A 20 11.47 58.31 8.93
CA MET A 20 10.26 57.68 9.55
C MET A 20 9.06 58.61 9.41
N VAL A 21 7.91 58.02 9.08
CA VAL A 21 6.61 58.61 9.44
C VAL A 21 5.89 57.58 10.31
N SER A 22 5.79 57.86 11.58
CA SER A 22 4.90 57.22 12.52
C SER A 22 3.48 57.72 12.30
N ALA A 23 2.53 56.82 12.07
CA ALA A 23 1.15 57.07 12.31
C ALA A 23 0.64 56.00 13.28
N CYS A 24 0.44 56.36 14.53
CA CYS A 24 -0.37 55.62 15.49
C CYS A 24 -1.83 55.81 15.13
N SER A 25 -2.55 54.73 14.88
CA SER A 25 -3.99 54.65 15.13
C SER A 25 -4.28 53.36 15.89
N ASN A 26 -4.81 53.56 17.05
CA ASN A 26 -5.30 52.59 18.02
C ASN A 26 -6.72 52.23 17.61
N GLU A 27 -7.02 50.97 17.30
CA GLU A 27 -8.38 50.43 17.38
C GLU A 27 -8.35 48.93 17.70
N THR A 28 -8.95 48.65 18.79
CA THR A 28 -9.66 47.49 19.36
C THR A 28 -9.64 46.14 18.63
N SER A 29 -9.26 45.18 19.43
CA SER A 29 -9.55 43.74 19.49
C SER A 29 -10.71 43.23 18.63
N GLY A 30 -10.36 42.40 17.65
CA GLY A 30 -11.19 41.36 17.09
C GLY A 30 -10.28 40.17 16.81
N ASP A 31 -10.36 39.18 17.70
CA ASP A 31 -9.64 37.91 17.57
C ASP A 31 -10.40 37.04 16.53
N ASP A 32 -10.10 37.25 15.26
CA ASP A 32 -10.44 36.31 14.19
C ASP A 32 -9.17 35.62 13.74
N GLY A 33 -8.90 34.49 14.37
CA GLY A 33 -7.86 33.54 13.99
C GLY A 33 -8.10 32.93 12.59
N GLY A 34 -8.02 33.78 11.56
CA GLY A 34 -7.95 33.37 10.17
C GLY A 34 -6.60 32.72 9.92
N ALA A 35 -6.50 31.40 10.04
CA ALA A 35 -5.36 30.66 9.57
C ALA A 35 -5.17 30.97 8.08
N SER A 36 -4.12 31.73 7.76
CA SER A 36 -3.64 31.97 6.40
C SER A 36 -3.32 30.62 5.76
N SER A 37 -4.26 30.09 5.01
CA SER A 37 -4.02 28.91 4.18
C SER A 37 -3.20 29.36 2.96
N GLY A 38 -1.86 29.31 3.06
CA GLY A 38 -1.01 29.35 1.89
C GLY A 38 -1.43 28.25 0.87
N PRO A 39 -1.03 28.36 -0.41
CA PRO A 39 -1.36 27.34 -1.39
C PRO A 39 -0.90 25.97 -0.89
N ARG A 40 -1.84 25.02 -0.76
CA ARG A 40 -1.53 23.66 -0.36
C ARG A 40 -0.75 22.99 -1.48
N THR A 41 0.36 22.36 -1.14
CA THR A 41 1.12 21.58 -2.10
C THR A 41 0.38 20.25 -2.34
N GLU A 42 0.09 19.95 -3.60
CA GLU A 42 -0.47 18.66 -3.98
C GLU A 42 0.48 17.53 -3.56
N PRO A 43 -0.02 16.46 -2.91
CA PRO A 43 0.79 15.31 -2.58
C PRO A 43 1.42 14.73 -3.85
N SER A 44 2.71 14.35 -3.77
CA SER A 44 3.39 13.74 -4.90
C SER A 44 2.71 12.43 -5.28
N LEU A 45 2.41 12.26 -6.58
CA LEU A 45 2.04 10.96 -7.14
C LEU A 45 3.28 10.10 -7.41
N SER A 46 4.49 10.66 -7.27
CA SER A 46 5.71 9.91 -7.43
C SER A 46 5.92 9.00 -6.22
N PHE A 47 5.81 7.75 -6.49
CA PHE A 47 6.01 6.65 -5.57
C PHE A 47 7.39 6.03 -5.86
N VAL A 48 8.13 5.68 -4.83
CA VAL A 48 9.41 4.99 -4.94
C VAL A 48 9.34 3.69 -4.13
N GLY A 49 10.06 2.69 -4.57
CA GLY A 49 10.12 1.41 -3.88
C GLY A 49 10.81 1.48 -2.51
N PRO A 50 10.77 0.39 -1.73
CA PRO A 50 11.31 0.35 -0.36
C PRO A 50 12.82 0.56 -0.31
N GLY A 51 13.55 0.30 -1.39
CA GLY A 51 14.98 0.59 -1.54
C GLY A 51 15.30 1.82 -2.39
N GLY A 52 14.28 2.59 -2.79
CA GLY A 52 14.43 3.76 -3.66
C GLY A 52 14.26 3.45 -5.15
N GLU A 53 13.74 2.26 -5.49
CA GLU A 53 13.55 1.81 -6.86
C GLU A 53 12.54 2.70 -7.60
N THR A 54 12.86 3.00 -8.88
CA THR A 54 11.95 3.75 -9.76
C THR A 54 10.86 2.84 -10.31
N PRO A 55 9.58 3.23 -10.24
CA PRO A 55 8.47 2.41 -10.71
C PRO A 55 8.43 2.31 -12.24
N THR A 56 8.09 1.12 -12.71
CA THR A 56 7.71 0.81 -14.09
C THR A 56 6.26 0.34 -14.09
N ALA A 57 5.42 0.89 -14.95
CA ALA A 57 4.02 0.48 -15.01
C ALA A 57 3.90 -0.99 -15.48
N ALA A 58 2.98 -1.73 -14.85
CA ALA A 58 2.81 -3.16 -15.12
C ALA A 58 2.41 -3.48 -16.56
N ASP A 59 1.73 -2.56 -17.26
CA ASP A 59 1.33 -2.69 -18.66
C ASP A 59 2.52 -2.59 -19.66
N GLN A 60 3.69 -2.17 -19.19
CA GLN A 60 4.92 -2.15 -19.98
C GLN A 60 5.66 -3.51 -20.00
N LEU A 61 5.21 -4.46 -19.17
CA LEU A 61 5.79 -5.81 -19.15
C LEU A 61 5.35 -6.61 -20.36
N SER A 62 6.30 -7.26 -21.02
CA SER A 62 5.99 -8.19 -22.11
C SER A 62 7.10 -9.21 -22.32
N LEU A 63 6.71 -10.36 -22.82
CA LEU A 63 7.62 -11.41 -23.31
C LEU A 63 7.42 -11.57 -24.80
N THR A 64 8.51 -11.59 -25.56
CA THR A 64 8.43 -11.95 -26.98
C THR A 64 8.08 -13.43 -27.14
N PRO A 65 7.55 -13.87 -28.31
CA PRO A 65 7.30 -15.29 -28.57
C PRO A 65 8.55 -16.16 -28.38
N GLU A 66 9.72 -15.66 -28.74
CA GLU A 66 10.99 -16.36 -28.57
C GLU A 66 11.39 -16.48 -27.09
N GLU A 67 11.12 -15.45 -26.28
CA GLU A 67 11.34 -15.50 -24.83
C GLU A 67 10.41 -16.50 -24.16
N GLN A 68 9.11 -16.50 -24.53
CA GLN A 68 8.14 -17.46 -24.03
C GLN A 68 8.58 -18.91 -24.38
N GLN A 69 9.03 -19.15 -25.61
CA GLN A 69 9.48 -20.46 -26.03
C GLN A 69 10.72 -20.92 -25.24
N LYS A 70 11.68 -20.02 -25.01
CA LYS A 70 12.88 -20.34 -24.20
C LYS A 70 12.51 -20.70 -22.76
N VAL A 71 11.51 -20.04 -22.16
CA VAL A 71 11.03 -20.42 -20.81
C VAL A 71 10.44 -21.82 -20.84
N LYS A 72 9.59 -22.15 -21.83
CA LYS A 72 9.00 -23.48 -22.00
C LYS A 72 10.07 -24.57 -22.14
N ASP A 73 11.07 -24.32 -22.98
CA ASP A 73 12.15 -25.27 -23.24
C ASP A 73 13.05 -25.49 -22.01
N GLY A 74 13.10 -24.53 -21.08
CA GLY A 74 13.86 -24.59 -19.85
C GLY A 74 13.31 -25.56 -18.81
N ASN A 75 12.05 -26.02 -18.94
CA ASN A 75 11.40 -26.94 -17.99
C ASN A 75 11.51 -26.47 -16.53
N PHE A 76 11.35 -25.20 -16.29
CA PHE A 76 11.52 -24.57 -14.98
C PHE A 76 10.44 -24.94 -13.99
N SER A 77 10.79 -24.82 -12.72
CA SER A 77 9.91 -25.05 -11.57
C SER A 77 9.89 -23.85 -10.62
N ALA A 78 8.76 -23.66 -9.96
CA ALA A 78 8.56 -22.56 -9.02
C ALA A 78 7.86 -23.04 -7.75
N ALA A 79 7.97 -22.24 -6.69
CA ALA A 79 7.18 -22.40 -5.48
C ALA A 79 6.71 -21.06 -4.92
N PHE A 80 5.67 -21.10 -4.12
CA PHE A 80 5.14 -19.95 -3.41
C PHE A 80 5.40 -20.05 -1.91
N VAL A 81 5.89 -18.96 -1.32
CA VAL A 81 6.10 -18.83 0.12
C VAL A 81 5.42 -17.55 0.59
N TRP A 82 4.10 -17.65 0.84
CA TRP A 82 3.26 -16.50 1.18
C TRP A 82 3.34 -16.14 2.67
N HIS A 83 3.10 -14.89 2.97
CA HIS A 83 3.00 -14.36 4.34
C HIS A 83 1.69 -14.80 5.02
N GLU A 84 0.60 -14.93 4.25
CA GLU A 84 -0.72 -15.38 4.72
C GLU A 84 -1.49 -16.10 3.61
N GLY A 85 -2.62 -16.74 3.97
CA GLY A 85 -3.52 -17.46 3.05
C GLY A 85 -4.85 -16.75 2.76
N SER A 86 -4.84 -15.43 2.57
CA SER A 86 -6.04 -14.61 2.32
C SER A 86 -6.63 -14.76 0.91
N ALA A 87 -7.80 -14.14 0.68
CA ALA A 87 -8.40 -14.03 -0.65
C ALA A 87 -7.47 -13.29 -1.62
N LEU A 88 -6.79 -12.23 -1.15
CA LEU A 88 -5.78 -11.48 -1.89
C LEU A 88 -4.66 -12.41 -2.41
N THR A 89 -4.00 -13.15 -1.54
CA THR A 89 -2.88 -14.02 -1.92
C THR A 89 -3.32 -15.13 -2.87
N LYS A 90 -4.52 -15.69 -2.68
CA LYS A 90 -5.10 -16.68 -3.59
C LYS A 90 -5.36 -16.11 -4.99
N ALA A 91 -5.88 -14.88 -5.08
CA ALA A 91 -6.11 -14.22 -6.35
C ALA A 91 -4.80 -13.88 -7.08
N VAL A 92 -3.81 -13.37 -6.36
CA VAL A 92 -2.47 -13.14 -6.89
C VAL A 92 -1.84 -14.44 -7.37
N GLU A 93 -1.85 -15.49 -6.56
CA GLU A 93 -1.33 -16.81 -6.95
C GLU A 93 -2.05 -17.36 -8.19
N SER A 94 -3.37 -17.17 -8.30
CA SER A 94 -4.13 -17.56 -9.50
C SER A 94 -3.61 -16.84 -10.74
N GLY A 95 -3.33 -15.54 -10.64
CA GLY A 95 -2.72 -14.76 -11.73
C GLY A 95 -1.35 -15.26 -12.12
N VAL A 96 -0.48 -15.55 -11.13
CA VAL A 96 0.85 -16.13 -11.37
C VAL A 96 0.75 -17.49 -12.04
N ARG A 97 -0.12 -18.38 -11.53
CA ARG A 97 -0.33 -19.74 -12.09
C ARG A 97 -0.80 -19.68 -13.54
N LYS A 98 -1.72 -18.78 -13.86
CA LYS A 98 -2.18 -18.59 -15.25
C LYS A 98 -1.02 -18.24 -16.19
N GLU A 99 -0.10 -17.39 -15.74
CA GLU A 99 1.08 -17.04 -16.54
C GLU A 99 2.07 -18.21 -16.60
N PHE A 100 2.28 -18.91 -15.47
CA PHE A 100 3.16 -20.08 -15.41
C PHE A 100 2.66 -21.23 -16.29
N ASP A 101 1.35 -21.48 -16.33
CA ASP A 101 0.75 -22.49 -17.21
C ASP A 101 1.03 -22.19 -18.69
N GLN A 102 0.91 -20.90 -19.09
CA GLN A 102 1.23 -20.46 -20.45
C GLN A 102 2.71 -20.63 -20.78
N LEU A 103 3.58 -20.48 -19.79
CA LEU A 103 5.04 -20.55 -19.93
C LEU A 103 5.62 -21.94 -19.62
N GLY A 104 4.80 -22.92 -19.25
CA GLY A 104 5.24 -24.27 -18.92
C GLY A 104 6.04 -24.38 -17.63
N ILE A 105 5.91 -23.41 -16.71
CA ILE A 105 6.59 -23.41 -15.41
C ILE A 105 5.78 -24.28 -14.43
N LYS A 106 6.42 -25.28 -13.85
CA LYS A 106 5.77 -26.22 -12.93
C LYS A 106 5.76 -25.66 -11.49
N VAL A 107 4.60 -25.57 -10.88
CA VAL A 107 4.48 -25.22 -9.46
C VAL A 107 4.66 -26.46 -8.59
N LEU A 108 5.69 -26.47 -7.75
CA LEU A 108 6.04 -27.60 -6.86
C LEU A 108 5.31 -27.54 -5.52
N ALA A 109 5.14 -26.34 -4.96
CA ALA A 109 4.51 -26.14 -3.67
C ALA A 109 3.93 -24.72 -3.55
N SER A 110 2.94 -24.58 -2.68
CA SER A 110 2.45 -23.30 -2.17
C SER A 110 2.28 -23.41 -0.66
N THR A 111 2.83 -22.47 0.08
CA THR A 111 2.81 -22.45 1.54
C THR A 111 2.37 -21.10 2.07
N SER A 112 1.81 -21.08 3.28
CA SER A 112 1.38 -19.87 3.98
C SER A 112 1.96 -19.83 5.38
N ALA A 113 2.39 -18.64 5.80
CA ALA A 113 3.02 -18.43 7.10
C ALA A 113 2.06 -17.88 8.17
N GLU A 114 0.87 -17.42 7.79
CA GLU A 114 -0.12 -16.82 8.69
C GLU A 114 0.51 -15.73 9.58
N PHE A 115 1.28 -14.83 8.97
CA PHE A 115 2.04 -13.75 9.60
C PHE A 115 3.08 -14.19 10.65
N ASP A 116 3.47 -15.48 10.66
CA ASP A 116 4.52 -16.01 11.54
C ASP A 116 5.84 -16.14 10.78
N ALA A 117 6.83 -15.31 11.15
CA ALA A 117 8.14 -15.29 10.51
C ALA A 117 8.93 -16.61 10.69
N ALA A 118 8.76 -17.29 11.83
CA ALA A 118 9.41 -18.59 12.06
C ALA A 118 8.78 -19.67 11.18
N ARG A 119 7.46 -19.64 11.02
CA ARG A 119 6.75 -20.51 10.08
C ARG A 119 7.17 -20.24 8.64
N GLN A 120 7.35 -18.96 8.23
CA GLN A 120 7.84 -18.64 6.91
C GLN A 120 9.24 -19.23 6.66
N ALA A 121 10.14 -19.12 7.63
CA ALA A 121 11.48 -19.73 7.54
C ALA A 121 11.42 -21.26 7.40
N ASN A 122 10.57 -21.94 8.16
CA ASN A 122 10.37 -23.39 8.06
C ASN A 122 9.74 -23.79 6.72
N ASN A 123 8.74 -23.04 6.24
CA ASN A 123 8.14 -23.24 4.92
C ASN A 123 9.20 -23.14 3.81
N LEU A 124 10.07 -22.14 3.91
CA LEU A 124 11.15 -21.95 2.94
C LEU A 124 12.12 -23.13 2.91
N GLN A 125 12.53 -23.66 4.08
CA GLN A 125 13.39 -24.86 4.15
C GLN A 125 12.73 -26.06 3.47
N THR A 126 11.43 -26.27 3.72
CA THR A 126 10.63 -27.32 3.08
C THR A 126 10.60 -27.16 1.55
N VAL A 127 10.36 -25.94 1.10
CA VAL A 127 10.32 -25.61 -0.34
C VAL A 127 11.67 -25.79 -1.00
N LEU A 128 12.77 -25.37 -0.36
CA LEU A 128 14.12 -25.53 -0.89
C LEU A 128 14.53 -27.00 -1.06
N ALA A 129 14.00 -27.92 -0.24
CA ALA A 129 14.23 -29.35 -0.40
C ALA A 129 13.66 -29.90 -1.73
N LEU A 130 12.67 -29.23 -2.33
CA LEU A 130 12.09 -29.55 -3.63
C LEU A 130 12.92 -29.01 -4.80
N LYS A 131 13.95 -28.20 -4.52
CA LYS A 131 14.86 -27.58 -5.50
C LYS A 131 14.15 -26.78 -6.58
N PRO A 132 13.30 -25.79 -6.25
CA PRO A 132 12.68 -24.93 -7.23
C PRO A 132 13.73 -24.03 -7.89
N ASP A 133 13.52 -23.67 -9.16
CA ASP A 133 14.33 -22.68 -9.86
C ASP A 133 13.96 -21.25 -9.42
N LEU A 134 12.73 -21.07 -8.94
CA LEU A 134 12.18 -19.77 -8.59
C LEU A 134 11.24 -19.86 -7.39
N ILE A 135 11.27 -18.81 -6.56
CA ILE A 135 10.32 -18.61 -5.45
C ILE A 135 9.64 -17.22 -5.62
N VAL A 136 8.31 -17.21 -5.52
CA VAL A 136 7.51 -15.99 -5.38
C VAL A 136 7.10 -15.85 -3.92
N THR A 137 7.30 -14.65 -3.33
CA THR A 137 7.11 -14.44 -1.89
C THR A 137 6.67 -13.03 -1.53
N ILE A 138 6.13 -12.87 -0.32
CA ILE A 138 6.05 -11.64 0.47
C ILE A 138 6.73 -11.92 1.80
N ALA A 139 7.67 -11.09 2.23
CA ALA A 139 8.30 -11.25 3.53
C ALA A 139 7.32 -10.91 4.67
N VAL A 140 7.15 -11.80 5.66
CA VAL A 140 6.38 -11.53 6.88
C VAL A 140 7.04 -10.45 7.72
N ASP A 141 8.33 -10.61 7.96
CA ASP A 141 9.21 -9.64 8.63
C ASP A 141 10.45 -9.44 7.79
N PRO A 142 10.73 -8.23 7.31
CA PRO A 142 11.88 -7.97 6.44
C PRO A 142 13.22 -8.37 7.05
N THR A 143 13.39 -8.18 8.37
CA THR A 143 14.66 -8.46 9.06
C THR A 143 14.88 -9.96 9.22
N ALA A 144 13.87 -10.70 9.69
CA ALA A 144 13.93 -12.15 9.80
C ALA A 144 14.06 -12.81 8.42
N ALA A 145 13.35 -12.31 7.41
CA ALA A 145 13.38 -12.81 6.06
C ALA A 145 14.77 -12.68 5.41
N ALA A 146 15.54 -11.64 5.73
CA ALA A 146 16.90 -11.47 5.17
C ALA A 146 17.80 -12.66 5.48
N ALA A 147 17.76 -13.19 6.70
CA ALA A 147 18.50 -14.38 7.09
C ALA A 147 17.86 -15.66 6.53
N ALA A 148 16.52 -15.76 6.58
CA ALA A 148 15.80 -16.94 6.14
C ALA A 148 15.95 -17.22 4.64
N PHE A 149 15.87 -16.19 3.78
CA PHE A 149 15.97 -16.35 2.32
C PHE A 149 17.41 -16.45 1.78
N LYS A 150 18.42 -16.15 2.61
CA LYS A 150 19.83 -16.26 2.17
C LYS A 150 20.20 -17.62 1.57
N PRO A 151 19.80 -18.78 2.13
CA PRO A 151 20.10 -20.08 1.52
C PRO A 151 19.52 -20.26 0.11
N ALA A 152 18.35 -19.66 -0.18
CA ALA A 152 17.76 -19.68 -1.52
C ALA A 152 18.63 -18.89 -2.51
N VAL A 153 19.05 -17.68 -2.12
CA VAL A 153 19.95 -16.84 -2.94
C VAL A 153 21.28 -17.52 -3.17
N ASP A 154 21.90 -18.07 -2.12
CA ASP A 154 23.20 -18.78 -2.21
C ASP A 154 23.11 -20.02 -3.13
N ALA A 155 21.95 -20.67 -3.20
CA ALA A 155 21.68 -21.79 -4.10
C ALA A 155 21.37 -21.36 -5.54
N GLY A 156 21.28 -20.07 -5.82
CA GLY A 156 20.96 -19.52 -7.15
C GLY A 156 19.48 -19.51 -7.51
N VAL A 157 18.58 -19.84 -6.54
CA VAL A 157 17.13 -19.77 -6.73
C VAL A 157 16.72 -18.33 -6.98
N LYS A 158 15.93 -18.09 -8.02
CA LYS A 158 15.43 -16.76 -8.34
C LYS A 158 14.33 -16.37 -7.35
N LEU A 159 14.44 -15.18 -6.75
CA LEU A 159 13.41 -14.63 -5.87
C LEU A 159 12.67 -13.51 -6.58
N VAL A 160 11.36 -13.62 -6.66
CA VAL A 160 10.46 -12.53 -7.08
C VAL A 160 9.58 -12.15 -5.90
N VAL A 161 9.55 -10.87 -5.60
CA VAL A 161 8.92 -10.37 -4.38
C VAL A 161 7.70 -9.53 -4.72
N MET A 162 6.60 -9.81 -4.05
CA MET A 162 5.47 -8.90 -4.02
C MET A 162 5.60 -7.98 -2.81
N THR A 163 5.48 -6.70 -3.02
CA THR A 163 5.43 -5.62 -2.02
C THR A 163 6.66 -5.48 -1.12
N THR A 164 6.86 -6.40 -0.19
CA THR A 164 7.82 -6.26 0.92
C THR A 164 9.00 -7.22 0.74
N PRO A 165 10.19 -6.72 0.33
CA PRO A 165 11.38 -7.54 0.21
C PRO A 165 12.04 -7.82 1.56
N PRO A 166 12.87 -8.89 1.64
CA PRO A 166 13.79 -9.07 2.75
C PRO A 166 14.72 -7.86 2.88
N LYS A 167 14.99 -7.44 4.13
CA LYS A 167 15.79 -6.25 4.42
C LYS A 167 17.18 -6.31 3.80
N GLY A 168 17.54 -5.28 3.05
CA GLY A 168 18.83 -5.16 2.38
C GLY A 168 18.94 -5.94 1.05
N TYR A 169 17.90 -6.68 0.65
CA TYR A 169 17.87 -7.31 -0.67
C TYR A 169 17.52 -6.27 -1.75
N LYS A 170 18.24 -6.30 -2.84
CA LYS A 170 18.07 -5.35 -3.95
C LYS A 170 17.60 -6.05 -5.21
N ALA A 171 16.70 -5.39 -5.91
CA ALA A 171 16.27 -5.81 -7.23
C ALA A 171 17.44 -5.82 -8.22
N GLY A 172 17.51 -6.87 -9.02
CA GLY A 172 18.64 -7.11 -9.95
C GLY A 172 19.89 -7.72 -9.30
N GLU A 173 19.91 -7.90 -7.96
CA GLU A 173 21.00 -8.57 -7.22
C GLU A 173 20.48 -9.85 -6.56
N GLN A 174 19.91 -9.77 -5.35
CA GLN A 174 19.39 -10.92 -4.60
C GLN A 174 17.97 -11.28 -5.02
N ILE A 175 17.19 -10.32 -5.51
CA ILE A 175 15.84 -10.52 -6.03
C ILE A 175 15.77 -10.08 -7.49
N VAL A 176 14.91 -10.71 -8.27
CA VAL A 176 14.70 -10.37 -9.68
C VAL A 176 14.07 -9.00 -9.81
N GLY A 177 13.03 -8.74 -9.03
CA GLY A 177 12.30 -7.49 -8.98
C GLY A 177 11.20 -7.52 -7.93
N ILE A 178 10.61 -6.35 -7.69
CA ILE A 178 9.48 -6.15 -6.79
C ILE A 178 8.24 -5.83 -7.64
N VAL A 179 7.12 -6.46 -7.34
CA VAL A 179 5.82 -6.14 -7.95
C VAL A 179 4.88 -5.66 -6.85
N THR A 180 4.25 -4.52 -7.03
CA THR A 180 3.32 -3.94 -6.05
C THR A 180 2.21 -3.16 -6.75
N ALA A 181 1.21 -2.71 -5.99
CA ALA A 181 0.24 -1.74 -6.48
C ALA A 181 0.70 -0.30 -6.18
N ASP A 182 0.13 0.69 -6.84
CA ASP A 182 0.40 2.10 -6.60
C ASP A 182 -0.21 2.55 -5.27
N LEU A 183 0.63 2.62 -4.24
CA LEU A 183 0.21 2.94 -2.87
C LEU A 183 -0.29 4.38 -2.73
N THR A 184 0.22 5.29 -3.56
CA THR A 184 -0.25 6.68 -3.59
C THR A 184 -1.65 6.76 -4.19
N ALA A 185 -1.90 6.01 -5.27
CA ALA A 185 -3.22 5.89 -5.88
C ALA A 185 -4.24 5.25 -4.93
N PHE A 186 -3.83 4.27 -4.11
CA PHE A 186 -4.68 3.71 -3.03
C PHE A 186 -5.14 4.79 -2.05
N GLY A 187 -4.21 5.56 -1.51
CA GLY A 187 -4.51 6.62 -0.55
C GLY A 187 -5.43 7.67 -1.15
N LYS A 188 -5.15 8.11 -2.38
CA LYS A 188 -5.98 9.05 -3.11
C LYS A 188 -7.40 8.55 -3.32
N ALA A 189 -7.56 7.32 -3.80
CA ALA A 189 -8.86 6.71 -4.06
C ALA A 189 -9.72 6.63 -2.78
N ASN A 190 -9.13 6.19 -1.66
CA ASN A 190 -9.81 6.18 -0.36
C ASN A 190 -10.22 7.59 0.10
N ALA A 191 -9.32 8.58 -0.04
CA ALA A 191 -9.61 9.96 0.32
C ALA A 191 -10.77 10.54 -0.52
N GLU A 192 -10.77 10.28 -1.82
CA GLU A 192 -11.85 10.71 -2.72
C GLU A 192 -13.18 10.03 -2.39
N MET A 193 -13.19 8.72 -2.15
CA MET A 193 -14.42 7.98 -1.81
C MET A 193 -15.00 8.46 -0.47
N LEU A 194 -14.15 8.59 0.56
CA LEU A 194 -14.61 9.09 1.87
C LEU A 194 -15.05 10.53 1.79
N GLY A 195 -14.29 11.40 1.12
CA GLY A 195 -14.62 12.80 0.94
C GLY A 195 -15.95 13.02 0.25
N LYS A 196 -16.22 12.25 -0.81
CA LYS A 196 -17.52 12.26 -1.52
C LYS A 196 -18.66 11.77 -0.63
N ALA A 197 -18.45 10.66 0.11
CA ALA A 197 -19.45 10.09 1.01
C ALA A 197 -19.84 11.05 2.14
N LEU A 198 -18.91 11.89 2.60
CA LEU A 198 -19.13 12.88 3.66
C LEU A 198 -19.55 14.27 3.15
N GLY A 199 -19.66 14.47 1.82
CA GLY A 199 -19.98 15.78 1.25
C GLY A 199 -18.89 16.84 1.51
N GLY A 200 -17.64 16.41 1.64
CA GLY A 200 -16.46 17.26 1.74
C GLY A 200 -16.15 17.81 3.14
N LYS A 201 -16.91 17.47 4.18
CA LYS A 201 -16.71 17.96 5.56
C LYS A 201 -17.07 16.89 6.59
N GLY A 202 -16.50 16.98 7.79
CA GLY A 202 -16.84 16.07 8.89
C GLY A 202 -15.64 15.66 9.72
N LYS A 203 -15.88 14.72 10.64
CA LYS A 203 -14.89 14.15 11.57
C LYS A 203 -14.63 12.70 11.23
N VAL A 204 -13.34 12.32 11.12
CA VAL A 204 -12.90 11.02 10.67
C VAL A 204 -11.97 10.40 11.69
N GLY A 205 -12.17 9.11 11.96
CA GLY A 205 -11.21 8.25 12.64
C GLY A 205 -10.24 7.64 11.62
N TYR A 206 -9.00 7.48 12.05
CA TYR A 206 -7.94 6.88 11.25
C TYR A 206 -7.37 5.67 11.97
N ILE A 207 -7.68 4.48 11.46
CA ILE A 207 -7.23 3.20 12.04
C ILE A 207 -6.19 2.61 11.10
N TYR A 208 -4.91 2.69 11.50
CA TYR A 208 -3.76 2.37 10.66
C TYR A 208 -2.98 1.16 11.17
N HIS A 209 -2.17 0.56 10.30
CA HIS A 209 -1.28 -0.54 10.67
C HIS A 209 -0.07 -0.02 11.44
N ASP A 210 0.05 -0.37 12.71
CA ASP A 210 1.16 0.01 13.59
C ASP A 210 2.23 -1.08 13.61
N ALA A 211 2.93 -1.22 12.49
CA ALA A 211 4.06 -2.11 12.32
C ALA A 211 5.06 -1.54 11.32
N ASP A 212 6.31 -1.99 11.37
CA ASP A 212 7.33 -1.64 10.36
C ASP A 212 7.08 -2.42 9.07
N PHE A 213 6.00 -2.07 8.40
CA PHE A 213 5.57 -2.70 7.15
C PHE A 213 5.39 -1.62 6.06
N TRP A 214 6.40 -1.50 5.21
CA TRP A 214 6.51 -0.42 4.23
C TRP A 214 5.23 -0.21 3.41
N PHE A 215 4.60 -1.30 2.94
CA PHE A 215 3.42 -1.24 2.08
C PHE A 215 2.24 -0.51 2.75
N THR A 216 1.85 -0.94 3.95
CA THR A 216 0.73 -0.30 4.66
C THR A 216 1.08 1.11 5.10
N ASN A 217 2.32 1.33 5.59
CA ASN A 217 2.76 2.64 6.07
C ASN A 217 2.70 3.71 4.96
N GLN A 218 3.12 3.37 3.73
CA GLN A 218 3.04 4.30 2.60
C GLN A 218 1.59 4.57 2.19
N ARG A 219 0.76 3.53 2.11
CA ARG A 219 -0.65 3.61 1.74
C ARG A 219 -1.46 4.44 2.74
N ASP A 220 -1.29 4.14 4.02
CA ASP A 220 -1.99 4.79 5.11
C ASP A 220 -1.59 6.28 5.19
N LYS A 221 -0.29 6.59 5.03
CA LYS A 221 0.19 7.96 4.92
C LYS A 221 -0.39 8.68 3.71
N ALA A 222 -0.42 8.04 2.56
CA ALA A 222 -0.97 8.63 1.33
C ALA A 222 -2.44 9.01 1.49
N PHE A 223 -3.25 8.19 2.19
CA PHE A 223 -4.63 8.55 2.52
C PHE A 223 -4.71 9.87 3.31
N LYS A 224 -3.91 10.02 4.37
CA LYS A 224 -3.90 11.27 5.17
C LYS A 224 -3.51 12.49 4.34
N ASP A 225 -2.45 12.35 3.56
CA ASP A 225 -1.94 13.45 2.74
C ASP A 225 -3.00 13.90 1.71
N TRP A 226 -3.60 12.95 1.00
CA TRP A 226 -4.64 13.24 0.00
C TRP A 226 -5.94 13.75 0.62
N LEU A 227 -6.37 13.19 1.76
CA LEU A 227 -7.56 13.68 2.46
C LEU A 227 -7.39 15.14 2.87
N ASN A 228 -6.25 15.47 3.48
CA ASN A 228 -5.94 16.84 3.90
C ASN A 228 -5.85 17.82 2.72
N PHE A 229 -5.36 17.36 1.57
CA PHE A 229 -5.25 18.18 0.36
C PHE A 229 -6.60 18.41 -0.30
N LEU A 230 -7.35 17.33 -0.57
CA LEU A 230 -8.60 17.38 -1.34
C LEU A 230 -9.79 17.88 -0.50
N TYR A 231 -9.83 17.54 0.78
CA TYR A 231 -10.98 17.80 1.66
C TYR A 231 -10.56 18.42 2.99
N PRO A 232 -10.11 19.68 2.98
CA PRO A 232 -9.57 20.35 4.16
C PRO A 232 -10.55 20.53 5.32
N ASP A 233 -11.85 20.47 5.04
CA ASP A 233 -12.91 20.58 6.05
C ASP A 233 -13.27 19.22 6.68
N ILE A 234 -12.64 18.13 6.21
CA ILE A 234 -12.64 16.84 6.89
C ILE A 234 -11.47 16.82 7.87
N LYS A 235 -11.75 16.53 9.15
CA LYS A 235 -10.75 16.51 10.23
C LYS A 235 -10.54 15.10 10.75
N ILE A 236 -9.31 14.62 10.74
CA ILE A 236 -8.95 13.41 11.48
C ILE A 236 -8.88 13.81 12.95
N VAL A 237 -9.84 13.30 13.76
CA VAL A 237 -10.01 13.64 15.17
C VAL A 237 -9.40 12.59 16.11
N GLU A 238 -9.17 11.39 15.61
CA GLU A 238 -8.48 10.33 16.36
C GLU A 238 -7.70 9.44 15.38
N GLU A 239 -6.46 9.11 15.78
CA GLU A 239 -5.59 8.17 15.10
C GLU A 239 -5.26 7.04 16.06
N THR A 240 -5.54 5.80 15.66
CA THR A 240 -5.24 4.62 16.49
C THR A 240 -4.59 3.55 15.63
N GLY A 241 -3.42 3.09 16.04
CA GLY A 241 -2.71 1.99 15.41
C GLY A 241 -3.18 0.64 15.92
N PHE A 242 -3.09 -0.38 15.06
CA PHE A 242 -3.24 -1.78 15.44
C PHE A 242 -2.12 -2.63 14.83
N SER A 243 -1.69 -3.64 15.57
CA SER A 243 -0.78 -4.70 15.10
C SER A 243 -1.51 -6.04 14.91
N ASP A 244 -2.66 -6.19 15.57
CA ASP A 244 -3.54 -7.36 15.46
C ASP A 244 -4.92 -6.90 14.95
N PRO A 245 -5.34 -7.31 13.73
CA PRO A 245 -6.62 -6.92 13.16
C PRO A 245 -7.83 -7.40 13.98
N ALA A 246 -7.70 -8.45 14.79
CA ALA A 246 -8.77 -8.89 15.67
C ALA A 246 -9.15 -7.87 16.76
N ARG A 247 -8.27 -6.88 17.03
CA ARG A 247 -8.52 -5.81 18.01
C ARG A 247 -9.28 -4.61 17.45
N THR A 248 -9.52 -4.57 16.15
CA THR A 248 -10.10 -3.38 15.51
C THR A 248 -11.57 -3.13 15.89
N GLU A 249 -12.31 -4.16 16.27
CA GLU A 249 -13.68 -4.00 16.81
C GLU A 249 -13.65 -3.24 18.14
N ASP A 250 -12.77 -3.61 19.08
CA ASP A 250 -12.59 -2.91 20.36
C ASP A 250 -12.13 -1.45 20.14
N ILE A 251 -11.17 -1.25 19.23
CA ILE A 251 -10.63 0.07 18.88
C ILE A 251 -11.75 0.96 18.33
N ALA A 252 -12.51 0.46 17.37
CA ALA A 252 -13.60 1.21 16.76
C ALA A 252 -14.73 1.49 17.76
N THR A 253 -15.07 0.52 18.61
CA THR A 253 -16.07 0.69 19.68
C THR A 253 -15.68 1.82 20.62
N ALA A 254 -14.43 1.86 21.05
CA ALA A 254 -13.91 2.91 21.92
C ALA A 254 -13.86 4.28 21.20
N MET A 255 -13.43 4.32 19.94
CA MET A 255 -13.39 5.53 19.12
C MET A 255 -14.79 6.12 18.90
N LEU A 256 -15.78 5.31 18.52
CA LEU A 256 -17.18 5.73 18.33
C LEU A 256 -17.81 6.25 19.63
N THR A 257 -17.43 5.68 20.78
CA THR A 257 -17.90 6.11 22.09
C THR A 257 -17.32 7.47 22.47
N ARG A 258 -16.02 7.70 22.22
CA ARG A 258 -15.36 8.98 22.49
C ARG A 258 -15.81 10.10 21.56
N HIS A 259 -16.10 9.76 20.30
CA HIS A 259 -16.48 10.71 19.25
C HIS A 259 -17.88 10.38 18.72
N SER A 260 -18.92 10.73 19.50
CA SER A 260 -20.32 10.49 19.11
C SER A 260 -20.73 11.21 17.82
N ASP A 261 -19.97 12.21 17.40
CA ASP A 261 -20.15 12.99 16.17
C ASP A 261 -19.20 12.57 15.02
N LEU A 262 -18.57 11.41 15.13
CA LEU A 262 -17.73 10.84 14.08
C LEU A 262 -18.59 10.54 12.84
N ASN A 263 -18.13 10.94 11.66
CA ASN A 263 -18.85 10.77 10.41
C ASN A 263 -18.25 9.69 9.50
N GLY A 264 -16.97 9.41 9.66
CA GLY A 264 -16.28 8.39 8.84
C GLY A 264 -15.08 7.78 9.52
N VAL A 265 -14.64 6.65 8.95
CA VAL A 265 -13.42 5.92 9.38
C VAL A 265 -12.67 5.46 8.15
N TYR A 266 -11.37 5.72 8.14
CA TYR A 266 -10.41 4.98 7.31
C TYR A 266 -9.87 3.81 8.11
N VAL A 267 -9.78 2.65 7.47
CA VAL A 267 -9.12 1.48 8.06
C VAL A 267 -8.25 0.77 7.04
N ALA A 268 -7.10 0.29 7.49
CA ALA A 268 -5.98 -0.07 6.61
C ALA A 268 -6.26 -1.21 5.60
N TRP A 269 -7.04 -2.25 5.95
CA TRP A 269 -7.44 -3.33 5.05
C TRP A 269 -8.71 -4.07 5.51
N ALA A 270 -9.22 -4.96 4.65
CA ALA A 270 -10.52 -5.61 4.78
C ALA A 270 -10.73 -6.33 6.13
N THR A 271 -9.80 -7.19 6.56
CA THR A 271 -9.94 -7.94 7.83
C THR A 271 -10.10 -7.00 9.03
N ALA A 272 -9.34 -5.90 9.04
CA ALA A 272 -9.47 -4.86 10.07
C ALA A 272 -10.80 -4.09 9.92
N ALA A 273 -11.26 -3.86 8.69
CA ALA A 273 -12.52 -3.19 8.41
C ALA A 273 -13.75 -3.98 8.85
N GLU A 274 -13.67 -5.32 8.89
CA GLU A 274 -14.74 -6.16 9.42
C GLU A 274 -15.03 -5.86 10.90
N GLY A 275 -13.98 -5.67 11.71
CA GLY A 275 -14.14 -5.27 13.10
C GLY A 275 -14.76 -3.87 13.24
N VAL A 276 -14.34 -2.90 12.41
CA VAL A 276 -14.93 -1.55 12.40
C VAL A 276 -16.40 -1.59 11.98
N LEU A 277 -16.73 -2.39 10.96
CA LEU A 277 -18.12 -2.59 10.52
C LEU A 277 -18.99 -3.25 11.61
N ALA A 278 -18.44 -4.23 12.34
CA ALA A 278 -19.12 -4.87 13.47
C ALA A 278 -19.41 -3.85 14.57
N ALA A 279 -18.45 -3.02 14.96
CA ALA A 279 -18.60 -1.98 15.96
C ALA A 279 -19.67 -0.93 15.57
N THR A 280 -19.68 -0.47 14.31
CA THR A 280 -20.70 0.49 13.83
C THR A 280 -22.11 -0.10 13.90
N ARG A 281 -22.25 -1.36 13.49
CA ARG A 281 -23.55 -2.07 13.56
C ARG A 281 -24.03 -2.30 14.99
N GLN A 282 -23.12 -2.73 15.88
CA GLN A 282 -23.43 -2.98 17.28
C GLN A 282 -23.90 -1.71 18.00
N GLN A 283 -23.32 -0.56 17.67
CA GLN A 283 -23.71 0.73 18.23
C GLN A 283 -24.83 1.44 17.46
N GLY A 284 -25.37 0.82 16.39
CA GLY A 284 -26.44 1.41 15.57
C GLY A 284 -26.01 2.64 14.78
N ARG A 285 -24.69 2.84 14.55
CA ARG A 285 -24.11 4.01 13.86
C ARG A 285 -24.11 3.81 12.33
N THR A 286 -25.31 3.79 11.75
CA THR A 286 -25.51 3.66 10.28
C THR A 286 -25.08 4.91 9.50
N ASP A 287 -24.88 6.02 10.20
CA ASP A 287 -24.41 7.31 9.69
C ASP A 287 -22.91 7.34 9.39
N VAL A 288 -22.11 6.52 10.06
CA VAL A 288 -20.64 6.48 9.89
C VAL A 288 -20.26 5.77 8.60
N LYS A 289 -19.47 6.43 7.75
CA LYS A 289 -18.98 5.89 6.49
C LYS A 289 -17.57 5.32 6.62
N ILE A 290 -17.34 4.14 6.08
CA ILE A 290 -16.08 3.41 6.17
C ILE A 290 -15.48 3.28 4.77
N VAL A 291 -14.19 3.60 4.64
CA VAL A 291 -13.40 3.25 3.45
C VAL A 291 -12.22 2.38 3.84
N THR A 292 -11.88 1.44 2.98
CA THR A 292 -10.83 0.45 3.24
C THR A 292 -10.20 -0.05 1.95
N ASN A 293 -9.29 -0.98 2.09
CA ASN A 293 -8.61 -1.66 0.99
C ASN A 293 -8.92 -3.15 1.03
N ASP A 294 -8.66 -3.82 -0.08
CA ASP A 294 -8.86 -5.25 -0.32
C ASP A 294 -10.35 -5.64 -0.36
N LEU A 295 -10.75 -6.26 -1.45
CA LEU A 295 -12.13 -6.73 -1.60
C LEU A 295 -12.38 -7.97 -0.74
N GLU A 296 -13.46 -7.92 0.06
CA GLU A 296 -14.00 -9.07 0.77
C GLU A 296 -15.53 -9.11 0.61
N ALA A 297 -16.09 -10.31 0.53
CA ALA A 297 -17.49 -10.51 0.12
C ALA A 297 -18.49 -9.81 1.05
N ASN A 298 -18.30 -9.86 2.36
CA ASN A 298 -19.18 -9.23 3.34
C ASN A 298 -19.10 -7.70 3.35
N LEU A 299 -17.90 -7.11 3.13
CA LEU A 299 -17.73 -5.66 2.99
C LEU A 299 -18.34 -5.18 1.67
N ALA A 300 -18.08 -5.90 0.57
CA ALA A 300 -18.66 -5.62 -0.73
C ALA A 300 -20.21 -5.73 -0.69
N ALA A 301 -20.76 -6.72 0.01
CA ALA A 301 -22.21 -6.85 0.21
C ALA A 301 -22.80 -5.69 1.04
N ASP A 302 -22.09 -5.18 2.04
CA ASP A 302 -22.51 -3.98 2.79
C ASP A 302 -22.49 -2.74 1.89
N LEU A 303 -21.47 -2.56 1.07
CA LEU A 303 -21.35 -1.49 0.07
C LEU A 303 -22.54 -1.50 -0.91
N VAL A 304 -22.87 -2.67 -1.49
CA VAL A 304 -24.00 -2.83 -2.41
C VAL A 304 -25.34 -2.45 -1.76
N LYS A 305 -25.54 -2.83 -0.50
CA LYS A 305 -26.77 -2.52 0.27
C LYS A 305 -26.84 -1.06 0.70
N GLY A 306 -25.78 -0.26 0.47
CA GLY A 306 -25.72 1.13 0.92
C GLY A 306 -25.54 1.27 2.43
N GLY A 307 -24.85 0.32 3.05
CA GLY A 307 -24.55 0.30 4.49
C GLY A 307 -23.47 1.30 4.93
N ASN A 308 -22.64 0.88 5.87
CA ASN A 308 -21.54 1.73 6.36
C ASN A 308 -20.36 1.81 5.38
N ILE A 309 -20.07 0.75 4.63
CA ILE A 309 -18.98 0.76 3.65
C ILE A 309 -19.33 1.73 2.52
N ALA A 310 -18.49 2.75 2.32
CA ALA A 310 -18.65 3.77 1.29
C ALA A 310 -17.76 3.52 0.07
N GLY A 311 -16.70 2.75 0.23
CA GLY A 311 -15.81 2.38 -0.85
C GLY A 311 -14.71 1.44 -0.38
N ILE A 312 -14.19 0.67 -1.34
CA ILE A 312 -13.09 -0.27 -1.14
C ILE A 312 -12.10 -0.06 -2.29
N VAL A 313 -10.81 -0.02 -2.01
CA VAL A 313 -9.81 -0.01 -3.09
C VAL A 313 -9.36 -1.45 -3.36
N ALA A 314 -9.65 -1.92 -4.57
CA ALA A 314 -9.22 -3.23 -5.08
C ALA A 314 -7.78 -3.17 -5.59
N ASN A 315 -7.01 -4.23 -5.38
CA ASN A 315 -5.59 -4.31 -5.73
C ASN A 315 -5.32 -4.54 -7.22
N GLY A 316 -6.26 -5.14 -7.96
CA GLY A 316 -5.99 -5.76 -9.26
C GLY A 316 -5.16 -7.03 -9.08
N SER A 317 -5.52 -7.86 -8.09
CA SER A 317 -4.72 -8.97 -7.57
C SER A 317 -4.31 -9.97 -8.65
N THR A 318 -5.25 -10.33 -9.54
CA THR A 318 -4.96 -11.24 -10.66
C THR A 318 -3.93 -10.63 -11.63
N ARG A 319 -4.01 -9.31 -11.91
CA ARG A 319 -3.05 -8.61 -12.79
C ARG A 319 -1.68 -8.48 -12.12
N LEU A 320 -1.63 -8.21 -10.81
CA LEU A 320 -0.37 -8.23 -10.05
C LEU A 320 0.27 -9.63 -10.14
N GLY A 321 -0.55 -10.68 -10.03
CA GLY A 321 -0.08 -12.05 -10.22
C GLY A 321 0.50 -12.30 -11.62
N GLN A 322 -0.16 -11.84 -12.68
CA GLN A 322 0.38 -11.92 -14.04
C GLN A 322 1.71 -11.18 -14.16
N SER A 323 1.82 -10.00 -13.58
CA SER A 323 3.08 -9.22 -13.56
C SER A 323 4.19 -9.98 -12.83
N LEU A 324 3.90 -10.62 -11.69
CA LEU A 324 4.83 -11.50 -10.99
C LEU A 324 5.28 -12.66 -11.87
N GLY A 325 4.37 -13.25 -12.65
CA GLY A 325 4.67 -14.31 -13.60
C GLY A 325 5.65 -13.87 -14.69
N ILE A 326 5.44 -12.69 -15.30
CA ILE A 326 6.33 -12.14 -16.33
C ILE A 326 7.70 -11.77 -15.73
N VAL A 327 7.74 -11.13 -14.56
CA VAL A 327 9.00 -10.83 -13.86
C VAL A 327 9.76 -12.11 -13.50
N SER A 328 9.03 -13.18 -13.14
CA SER A 328 9.61 -14.51 -12.91
C SER A 328 10.29 -15.05 -14.16
N ALA A 329 9.64 -14.95 -15.31
CA ALA A 329 10.21 -15.37 -16.59
C ALA A 329 11.49 -14.58 -16.94
N TYR A 330 11.51 -13.26 -16.68
CA TYR A 330 12.74 -12.47 -16.86
C TYR A 330 13.90 -13.02 -16.02
N GLY A 331 13.63 -13.35 -14.75
CA GLY A 331 14.64 -13.95 -13.87
C GLY A 331 15.15 -15.29 -14.36
N LEU A 332 14.27 -16.17 -14.82
CA LEU A 332 14.63 -17.50 -15.35
C LEU A 332 15.44 -17.40 -16.64
N LEU A 333 15.16 -16.41 -17.48
CA LEU A 333 15.92 -16.12 -18.71
C LEU A 333 17.25 -15.39 -18.45
N GLY A 334 17.52 -14.95 -17.23
CA GLY A 334 18.66 -14.06 -16.94
C GLY A 334 18.51 -12.67 -17.57
N LYS A 335 17.29 -12.30 -17.96
CA LYS A 335 16.96 -10.96 -18.49
C LYS A 335 16.82 -9.97 -17.34
N LYS A 336 17.33 -8.74 -17.52
CA LYS A 336 17.14 -7.68 -16.54
C LYS A 336 15.65 -7.33 -16.46
N ALA A 337 15.04 -7.53 -15.31
CA ALA A 337 13.69 -7.08 -15.00
C ALA A 337 13.70 -5.60 -14.57
N PRO A 338 12.56 -4.88 -14.67
CA PRO A 338 12.37 -3.64 -13.92
C PRO A 338 12.53 -3.91 -12.42
N GLU A 339 13.19 -2.99 -11.72
CA GLU A 339 13.44 -3.15 -10.28
C GLU A 339 12.15 -3.12 -9.47
N LEU A 340 11.21 -2.27 -9.88
CA LEU A 340 9.89 -2.10 -9.28
C LEU A 340 8.82 -2.05 -10.38
N VAL A 341 7.88 -2.96 -10.32
CA VAL A 341 6.71 -2.99 -11.20
C VAL A 341 5.48 -2.59 -10.41
N VAL A 342 4.69 -1.65 -10.96
CA VAL A 342 3.57 -1.04 -10.25
C VAL A 342 2.28 -1.24 -11.03
N GLY A 343 1.31 -1.93 -10.41
CA GLY A 343 -0.05 -2.10 -10.92
C GLY A 343 -0.98 -1.00 -10.43
N SER A 344 -1.97 -0.64 -11.25
CA SER A 344 -2.98 0.34 -10.89
C SER A 344 -4.09 -0.30 -10.05
N PRO A 345 -4.40 0.23 -8.86
CA PRO A 345 -5.56 -0.18 -8.08
C PRO A 345 -6.85 0.37 -8.69
N MET A 346 -8.00 -0.18 -8.28
CA MET A 346 -9.31 0.29 -8.70
C MET A 346 -10.16 0.70 -7.48
N ALA A 347 -10.70 1.91 -7.51
CA ALA A 347 -11.71 2.34 -6.55
C ALA A 347 -13.02 1.60 -6.82
N ALA A 348 -13.44 0.73 -5.90
CA ALA A 348 -14.70 0.02 -5.96
C ALA A 348 -15.77 0.76 -5.16
N THR A 349 -16.81 1.16 -5.86
CA THR A 349 -18.01 1.80 -5.34
C THR A 349 -19.23 0.92 -5.62
N LYS A 350 -20.40 1.29 -5.13
CA LYS A 350 -21.64 0.56 -5.40
C LYS A 350 -21.90 0.38 -6.90
N GLU A 351 -21.54 1.38 -7.70
CA GLU A 351 -21.82 1.42 -9.14
C GLU A 351 -20.95 0.47 -9.94
N ASN A 352 -19.72 0.19 -9.51
CA ASN A 352 -18.75 -0.61 -10.26
C ASN A 352 -18.20 -1.84 -9.53
N ILE A 353 -18.74 -2.19 -8.37
CA ILE A 353 -18.23 -3.28 -7.52
C ILE A 353 -18.12 -4.63 -8.26
N ALA A 354 -19.08 -4.94 -9.13
CA ALA A 354 -19.05 -6.18 -9.89
C ALA A 354 -17.91 -6.20 -10.93
N GLU A 355 -17.58 -5.05 -11.52
CA GLU A 355 -16.45 -4.90 -12.41
C GLU A 355 -15.14 -5.02 -11.62
N ALA A 356 -15.03 -4.29 -10.49
CA ALA A 356 -13.87 -4.34 -9.61
C ALA A 356 -13.61 -5.76 -9.09
N TRP A 357 -14.66 -6.51 -8.79
CA TRP A 357 -14.53 -7.90 -8.37
C TRP A 357 -13.97 -8.81 -9.48
N ARG A 358 -14.50 -8.68 -10.72
CA ARG A 358 -13.97 -9.45 -11.85
C ARG A 358 -12.53 -9.11 -12.17
N ASP A 359 -12.19 -7.83 -12.08
CA ASP A 359 -10.84 -7.35 -12.32
C ASP A 359 -9.85 -7.86 -11.26
N ASP A 360 -10.26 -7.82 -9.98
CA ASP A 360 -9.40 -8.23 -8.87
C ASP A 360 -9.21 -9.75 -8.80
N TYR A 361 -10.30 -10.50 -8.93
CA TYR A 361 -10.30 -11.96 -8.73
C TYR A 361 -10.34 -12.80 -10.01
N GLY A 362 -10.55 -12.20 -11.17
CA GLY A 362 -10.68 -12.93 -12.43
C GLY A 362 -11.92 -13.82 -12.52
N GLN A 363 -12.93 -13.59 -11.68
CA GLN A 363 -14.14 -14.40 -11.57
C GLN A 363 -15.39 -13.56 -11.28
N GLU A 364 -16.57 -14.11 -11.52
CA GLU A 364 -17.82 -13.43 -11.21
C GLU A 364 -17.99 -13.20 -9.70
N PRO A 365 -18.53 -12.05 -9.30
CA PRO A 365 -18.81 -11.78 -7.89
C PRO A 365 -19.86 -12.75 -7.34
N PRO A 366 -19.81 -13.08 -6.04
CA PRO A 366 -20.84 -13.84 -5.37
C PRO A 366 -22.19 -13.13 -5.43
N ALA A 367 -23.29 -13.87 -5.23
CA ALA A 367 -24.64 -13.34 -5.43
C ALA A 367 -24.95 -12.09 -4.58
N GLU A 368 -24.44 -12.06 -3.35
CA GLU A 368 -24.60 -10.94 -2.40
C GLU A 368 -23.87 -9.66 -2.80
N VAL A 369 -22.90 -9.74 -3.70
CA VAL A 369 -22.10 -8.61 -4.21
C VAL A 369 -22.62 -8.12 -5.57
N ARG A 370 -23.49 -8.89 -6.22
CA ARG A 370 -24.13 -8.43 -7.46
C ARG A 370 -25.13 -7.34 -7.12
N ALA A 371 -24.89 -6.12 -7.65
CA ALA A 371 -25.90 -5.07 -7.57
C ALA A 371 -27.18 -5.54 -8.30
N ASN A 372 -28.32 -5.42 -7.65
CA ASN A 372 -29.63 -5.65 -8.24
C ASN A 372 -29.98 -4.54 -9.21
#